data_5627dc092234510228a8b44edcdf493f
#
_entry.id   5627dc092234510228a8b44edcdf493f
#
_cell.length_a   1.000
_cell.length_b   1.000
_cell.length_c   1.000
_cell.angle_alpha   90.00
_cell.angle_beta   90.00
_cell.angle_gamma   90.00
#
_symmetry.space_group_name_H-M   'P 1'
#
loop_
_entity.id
_entity.type
_entity.pdbx_description
1 polymer ?
#
loop_
_entity_poly.entity_id
_entity_poly.type
_entity_poly.pdbx_seq_one_letter_code
_entity_poly.pdbx_strand_id
1 'polypeptide(L)'
;STLSSSSAASDVYKRQIMAIGVYITFRILDVADLTVDGSLATGGAVCVMLIRGGFNPWIALLCAMLAGMLAGLVTGLFHTRCGIPAILAGILTQLALYSINLRIMDSKANQALSVDKYPLLLSQRYVRELSMNNPLPLLLLFTAAVIAILYWFFGTEKGSSLRATGANPHMARAQGINTNSNIVLGLMVSNGLVALSGALLAQYQGSSDINMGRGAIVIGLAAVIIGEVIFGKIFTNFGLTLLAVSIGAIIYYIVLQIVLQLGLNTNDLKLITALIVAVFLAIPYCCLLYTSPSPRDLSTS
;
A
#
# COMPACT_ATOMS: atom_id res chain seq x y z
N SER A 1 -29.23 2.49 4.84
CA SER A 1 -28.31 3.44 4.17
C SER A 1 -27.12 3.86 5.05
N THR A 2 -27.29 3.98 6.37
CA THR A 2 -26.19 4.35 7.31
C THR A 2 -25.20 3.22 7.56
N LEU A 3 -25.58 1.96 7.37
CA LEU A 3 -24.73 0.77 7.56
C LEU A 3 -23.67 0.61 6.46
N SER A 4 -23.98 1.05 5.22
CA SER A 4 -23.04 0.97 4.11
C SER A 4 -21.96 2.06 4.21
N SER A 5 -22.25 3.20 4.81
CA SER A 5 -21.32 4.30 4.93
C SER A 5 -20.24 4.08 6.00
N SER A 6 -20.58 3.44 7.13
CA SER A 6 -19.61 3.17 8.20
C SER A 6 -18.63 2.03 7.86
N SER A 7 -19.12 0.99 7.16
CA SER A 7 -18.25 -0.08 6.67
C SER A 7 -17.31 0.42 5.55
N ALA A 8 -17.84 1.25 4.65
CA ALA A 8 -17.06 1.89 3.61
C ALA A 8 -15.95 2.79 4.18
N ALA A 9 -16.27 3.62 5.18
CA ALA A 9 -15.28 4.48 5.83
C ALA A 9 -14.13 3.66 6.42
N SER A 10 -14.42 2.54 7.08
CA SER A 10 -13.38 1.70 7.67
C SER A 10 -12.51 0.98 6.62
N ASP A 11 -13.06 0.61 5.46
CA ASP A 11 -12.27 0.02 4.36
C ASP A 11 -11.31 1.03 3.74
N VAL A 12 -11.68 2.29 3.73
CA VAL A 12 -10.86 3.42 3.30
C VAL A 12 -9.59 3.54 4.14
N TYR A 13 -9.72 3.59 5.46
CA TYR A 13 -8.58 3.83 6.35
C TYR A 13 -7.54 2.70 6.36
N LYS A 14 -7.94 1.46 6.18
CA LYS A 14 -7.04 0.29 6.21
C LYS A 14 -6.06 0.27 5.04
N ARG A 15 -6.49 0.73 3.89
CA ARG A 15 -5.67 0.72 2.67
C ARG A 15 -4.81 1.98 2.49
N GLN A 16 -4.94 2.97 3.36
CA GLN A 16 -4.05 4.13 3.38
C GLN A 16 -2.60 3.74 3.63
N ILE A 17 -2.36 2.85 4.59
CA ILE A 17 -1.00 2.35 4.91
C ILE A 17 -0.41 1.62 3.72
N MET A 18 -1.23 0.83 2.99
CA MET A 18 -0.82 0.19 1.74
C MET A 18 -0.43 1.22 0.68
N ALA A 19 -1.23 2.27 0.49
CA ALA A 19 -0.93 3.33 -0.47
C ALA A 19 0.37 4.05 -0.14
N ILE A 20 0.66 4.29 1.14
CA ILE A 20 1.95 4.85 1.59
C ILE A 20 3.10 3.89 1.26
N GLY A 21 2.93 2.58 1.45
CA GLY A 21 3.92 1.58 1.04
C GLY A 21 4.20 1.65 -0.47
N VAL A 22 3.17 1.65 -1.30
CA VAL A 22 3.29 1.78 -2.76
C VAL A 22 3.93 3.11 -3.16
N TYR A 23 3.64 4.20 -2.45
CA TYR A 23 4.28 5.50 -2.68
C TYR A 23 5.81 5.42 -2.55
N ILE A 24 6.32 4.68 -1.58
CA ILE A 24 7.77 4.52 -1.36
C ILE A 24 8.42 3.84 -2.56
N THR A 25 7.86 2.76 -3.08
CA THR A 25 8.43 2.04 -4.22
C THR A 25 8.27 2.81 -5.52
N PHE A 26 7.07 3.29 -5.80
CA PHE A 26 6.75 3.89 -7.08
C PHE A 26 7.33 5.31 -7.24
N ARG A 27 7.22 6.15 -6.19
CA ARG A 27 7.59 7.57 -6.30
C ARG A 27 8.97 7.90 -5.74
N ILE A 28 9.36 7.26 -4.63
CA ILE A 28 10.64 7.55 -3.99
C ILE A 28 11.77 6.75 -4.63
N LEU A 29 11.56 5.44 -4.90
CA LEU A 29 12.58 4.56 -5.49
C LEU A 29 12.54 4.50 -7.01
N ASP A 30 11.44 4.90 -7.64
CA ASP A 30 11.18 4.73 -9.07
C ASP A 30 11.32 3.27 -9.52
N VAL A 31 10.81 2.34 -8.70
CA VAL A 31 10.84 0.90 -8.94
C VAL A 31 9.41 0.35 -8.98
N ALA A 32 9.04 -0.29 -10.10
CA ALA A 32 7.76 -0.98 -10.21
C ALA A 32 7.81 -2.31 -9.45
N ASP A 33 7.21 -2.35 -8.26
CA ASP A 33 7.19 -3.51 -7.37
C ASP A 33 5.83 -4.21 -7.39
N LEU A 34 5.76 -5.36 -8.06
CA LEU A 34 4.56 -6.20 -8.10
C LEU A 34 4.45 -7.17 -6.90
N THR A 35 5.45 -7.18 -6.00
CA THR A 35 5.42 -8.01 -4.78
C THR A 35 4.31 -7.57 -3.82
N VAL A 36 3.86 -6.32 -3.92
CA VAL A 36 2.81 -5.70 -3.09
C VAL A 36 1.57 -6.60 -2.95
N ASP A 37 1.09 -7.17 -4.06
CA ASP A 37 -0.07 -8.06 -4.06
C ASP A 37 0.16 -9.32 -3.20
N GLY A 38 1.36 -9.90 -3.29
CA GLY A 38 1.76 -11.05 -2.47
C GLY A 38 1.96 -10.68 -1.01
N SER A 39 2.67 -9.58 -0.75
CA SER A 39 3.01 -9.13 0.61
C SER A 39 1.78 -8.78 1.44
N LEU A 40 0.75 -8.21 0.82
CA LEU A 40 -0.52 -7.92 1.50
C LEU A 40 -1.21 -9.19 1.98
N ALA A 41 -1.29 -10.21 1.13
CA ALA A 41 -1.85 -11.51 1.48
C ALA A 41 -0.99 -12.22 2.56
N THR A 42 0.34 -12.12 2.47
CA THR A 42 1.27 -12.68 3.47
C THR A 42 1.05 -12.06 4.84
N GLY A 43 0.90 -10.74 4.91
CA GLY A 43 0.60 -10.04 6.16
C GLY A 43 -0.70 -10.54 6.81
N GLY A 44 -1.76 -10.69 6.02
CA GLY A 44 -3.03 -11.25 6.48
C GLY A 44 -2.91 -12.70 6.96
N ALA A 45 -2.25 -13.57 6.18
CA ALA A 45 -2.07 -14.99 6.50
C ALA A 45 -1.29 -15.19 7.80
N VAL A 46 -0.14 -14.53 7.94
CA VAL A 46 0.71 -14.61 9.15
C VAL A 46 -0.06 -14.11 10.37
N CYS A 47 -0.72 -12.97 10.26
CA CYS A 47 -1.48 -12.38 11.36
C CYS A 47 -2.60 -13.30 11.85
N VAL A 48 -3.44 -13.82 10.94
CA VAL A 48 -4.56 -14.69 11.29
C VAL A 48 -4.09 -15.98 11.92
N MET A 49 -3.03 -16.61 11.40
CA MET A 49 -2.52 -17.86 11.93
C MET A 49 -1.89 -17.71 13.31
N LEU A 50 -1.15 -16.62 13.57
CA LEU A 50 -0.60 -16.32 14.89
C LEU A 50 -1.70 -16.07 15.93
N ILE A 51 -2.74 -15.31 15.58
CA ILE A 51 -3.87 -15.06 16.50
C ILE A 51 -4.62 -16.37 16.79
N ARG A 52 -4.82 -17.23 15.79
CA ARG A 52 -5.39 -18.58 16.00
C ARG A 52 -4.54 -19.46 16.91
N GLY A 53 -3.21 -19.29 16.85
CA GLY A 53 -2.26 -19.93 17.77
C GLY A 53 -2.27 -19.38 19.20
N GLY A 54 -3.11 -18.37 19.49
CA GLY A 54 -3.23 -17.76 20.82
C GLY A 54 -2.21 -16.66 21.13
N PHE A 55 -1.48 -16.18 20.12
CA PHE A 55 -0.54 -15.08 20.31
C PHE A 55 -1.26 -13.73 20.41
N ASN A 56 -0.63 -12.78 21.12
CA ASN A 56 -1.14 -11.43 21.25
C ASN A 56 -1.24 -10.76 19.86
N PRO A 57 -2.38 -10.07 19.54
CA PRO A 57 -2.57 -9.40 18.26
C PRO A 57 -1.47 -8.38 17.89
N TRP A 58 -0.86 -7.72 18.88
CA TRP A 58 0.27 -6.80 18.65
C TRP A 58 1.51 -7.52 18.12
N ILE A 59 1.82 -8.68 18.71
CA ILE A 59 2.94 -9.52 18.25
C ILE A 59 2.64 -10.04 16.84
N ALA A 60 1.40 -10.45 16.59
CA ALA A 60 0.97 -10.89 15.25
C ALA A 60 1.15 -9.81 14.18
N LEU A 61 0.85 -8.53 14.50
CA LEU A 61 1.10 -7.40 13.60
C LEU A 61 2.59 -7.19 13.31
N LEU A 62 3.43 -7.24 14.34
CA LEU A 62 4.88 -7.09 14.17
C LEU A 62 5.46 -8.23 13.34
N CYS A 63 5.05 -9.47 13.59
CA CYS A 63 5.49 -10.63 12.79
C CYS A 63 5.02 -10.53 11.34
N ALA A 64 3.80 -10.06 11.10
CA ALA A 64 3.28 -9.82 9.76
C ALA A 64 4.11 -8.77 9.01
N MET A 65 4.46 -7.66 9.68
CA MET A 65 5.32 -6.62 9.11
C MET A 65 6.72 -7.19 8.76
N LEU A 66 7.33 -7.97 9.66
CA LEU A 66 8.61 -8.60 9.40
C LEU A 66 8.56 -9.60 8.23
N ALA A 67 7.47 -10.37 8.11
CA ALA A 67 7.26 -11.27 6.97
C ALA A 67 7.19 -10.50 5.64
N GLY A 68 6.52 -9.36 5.62
CA GLY A 68 6.51 -8.45 4.46
C GLY A 68 7.88 -7.86 4.15
N MET A 69 8.65 -7.48 5.19
CA MET A 69 10.03 -7.01 5.00
C MET A 69 10.94 -8.09 4.39
N LEU A 70 10.77 -9.35 4.79
CA LEU A 70 11.49 -10.48 4.20
C LEU A 70 11.09 -10.70 2.74
N ALA A 71 9.82 -10.56 2.39
CA ALA A 71 9.36 -10.62 1.01
C ALA A 71 10.02 -9.53 0.16
N GLY A 72 10.04 -8.28 0.64
CA GLY A 72 10.72 -7.17 -0.02
C GLY A 72 12.23 -7.36 -0.14
N LEU A 73 12.86 -7.98 0.87
CA LEU A 73 14.28 -8.34 0.83
C LEU A 73 14.56 -9.32 -0.31
N VAL A 74 13.76 -10.38 -0.46
CA VAL A 74 13.93 -11.37 -1.54
C VAL A 74 13.80 -10.71 -2.91
N THR A 75 12.76 -9.89 -3.12
CA THR A 75 12.59 -9.14 -4.38
C THR A 75 13.76 -8.21 -4.65
N GLY A 76 14.22 -7.49 -3.62
CA GLY A 76 15.36 -6.61 -3.72
C GLY A 76 16.66 -7.33 -4.08
N LEU A 77 16.88 -8.52 -3.52
CA LEU A 77 18.04 -9.35 -3.85
C LEU A 77 17.98 -9.88 -5.28
N PHE A 78 16.81 -10.32 -5.75
CA PHE A 78 16.64 -10.74 -7.14
C PHE A 78 16.91 -9.60 -8.11
N HIS A 79 16.46 -8.40 -7.79
CA HIS A 79 16.71 -7.25 -8.64
C HIS A 79 18.18 -6.80 -8.61
N THR A 80 18.78 -6.67 -7.41
CA THR A 80 20.08 -6.02 -7.27
C THR A 80 21.28 -6.96 -7.44
N ARG A 81 21.15 -8.24 -7.01
CA ARG A 81 22.25 -9.22 -7.11
C ARG A 81 22.12 -10.15 -8.30
N CYS A 82 20.91 -10.59 -8.63
CA CYS A 82 20.69 -11.46 -9.79
C CYS A 82 20.51 -10.69 -11.10
N GLY A 83 20.39 -9.33 -11.05
CA GLY A 83 20.22 -8.50 -12.23
C GLY A 83 18.85 -8.67 -12.91
N ILE A 84 17.87 -9.26 -12.23
CA ILE A 84 16.53 -9.49 -12.77
C ILE A 84 15.79 -8.14 -12.84
N PRO A 85 15.09 -7.81 -13.94
CA PRO A 85 14.25 -6.62 -13.99
C PRO A 85 13.27 -6.55 -12.81
N ALA A 86 13.06 -5.37 -12.23
CA ALA A 86 12.28 -5.20 -11.00
C ALA A 86 10.87 -5.78 -11.10
N ILE A 87 10.19 -5.54 -12.23
CA ILE A 87 8.86 -6.08 -12.51
C ILE A 87 8.85 -7.60 -12.45
N LEU A 88 9.82 -8.25 -13.09
CA LEU A 88 9.92 -9.71 -13.14
C LEU A 88 10.28 -10.28 -11.77
N ALA A 89 11.20 -9.64 -11.03
CA ALA A 89 11.55 -10.01 -9.66
C ALA A 89 10.31 -9.97 -8.74
N GLY A 90 9.49 -8.92 -8.88
CA GLY A 90 8.22 -8.79 -8.15
C GLY A 90 7.23 -9.91 -8.45
N ILE A 91 7.04 -10.25 -9.74
CA ILE A 91 6.15 -11.34 -10.16
C ILE A 91 6.63 -12.70 -9.61
N LEU A 92 7.93 -12.98 -9.70
CA LEU A 92 8.49 -14.23 -9.17
C LEU A 92 8.28 -14.35 -7.66
N THR A 93 8.54 -13.29 -6.91
CA THR A 93 8.31 -13.28 -5.47
C THR A 93 6.83 -13.41 -5.13
N GLN A 94 5.94 -12.75 -5.87
CA GLN A 94 4.49 -12.86 -5.69
C GLN A 94 4.00 -14.30 -5.88
N LEU A 95 4.47 -14.99 -6.91
CA LEU A 95 4.15 -16.40 -7.16
C LEU A 95 4.68 -17.32 -6.05
N ALA A 96 5.90 -17.08 -5.58
CA ALA A 96 6.46 -17.81 -4.45
C ALA A 96 5.65 -17.59 -3.16
N LEU A 97 5.28 -16.34 -2.88
CA LEU A 97 4.46 -15.97 -1.73
C LEU A 97 3.08 -16.61 -1.76
N TYR A 98 2.47 -16.78 -2.93
CA TYR A 98 1.20 -17.50 -3.05
C TYR A 98 1.29 -18.92 -2.47
N SER A 99 2.33 -19.67 -2.84
CA SER A 99 2.56 -21.03 -2.33
C SER A 99 2.91 -21.06 -0.84
N ILE A 100 3.70 -20.08 -0.38
CA ILE A 100 4.08 -19.94 1.02
C ILE A 100 2.84 -19.61 1.87
N ASN A 101 2.00 -18.67 1.43
CA ASN A 101 0.77 -18.29 2.11
C ASN A 101 -0.19 -19.46 2.23
N LEU A 102 -0.32 -20.28 1.17
CA LEU A 102 -1.15 -21.49 1.20
C LEU A 102 -0.67 -22.48 2.29
N ARG A 103 0.66 -22.64 2.44
CA ARG A 103 1.24 -23.49 3.50
C ARG A 103 1.01 -22.90 4.89
N ILE A 104 1.18 -21.59 5.06
CA ILE A 104 0.94 -20.90 6.33
C ILE A 104 -0.53 -21.07 6.75
N MET A 105 -1.48 -21.03 5.79
CA MET A 105 -2.90 -21.14 6.02
C MET A 105 -3.45 -22.59 6.06
N ASP A 106 -2.61 -23.58 6.36
CA ASP A 106 -2.97 -25.02 6.41
C ASP A 106 -3.63 -25.51 5.12
N SER A 107 -3.13 -25.09 3.96
CA SER A 107 -3.65 -25.44 2.63
C SER A 107 -5.10 -25.01 2.38
N LYS A 108 -5.62 -24.03 3.12
CA LYS A 108 -6.94 -23.43 2.91
C LYS A 108 -6.82 -22.08 2.26
N ALA A 109 -7.61 -21.85 1.20
CA ALA A 109 -7.59 -20.58 0.49
C ALA A 109 -8.14 -19.41 1.33
N ASN A 110 -9.02 -19.70 2.27
CA ASN A 110 -9.58 -18.72 3.22
C ASN A 110 -9.54 -19.29 4.64
N GLN A 111 -9.03 -18.47 5.57
CA GLN A 111 -9.01 -18.80 7.01
C GLN A 111 -9.81 -17.75 7.76
N ALA A 112 -10.92 -18.22 8.37
CA ALA A 112 -11.75 -17.39 9.22
C ALA A 112 -11.17 -17.29 10.64
N LEU A 113 -11.30 -16.09 11.22
CA LEU A 113 -10.94 -15.77 12.58
C LEU A 113 -12.21 -15.47 13.37
N SER A 114 -12.54 -16.31 14.34
CA SER A 114 -13.75 -16.14 15.16
C SER A 114 -13.58 -14.94 16.10
N VAL A 115 -14.36 -13.90 15.88
CA VAL A 115 -14.32 -12.65 16.67
C VAL A 115 -14.65 -12.89 18.14
N ASP A 116 -15.48 -13.89 18.43
CA ASP A 116 -15.92 -14.21 19.80
C ASP A 116 -14.86 -15.01 20.59
N LYS A 117 -13.92 -15.66 19.91
CA LYS A 117 -12.95 -16.57 20.54
C LYS A 117 -11.58 -15.92 20.78
N TYR A 118 -11.22 -14.91 19.98
CA TYR A 118 -9.89 -14.31 20.04
C TYR A 118 -9.97 -12.80 20.28
N PRO A 119 -9.07 -12.23 21.11
CA PRO A 119 -8.99 -10.79 21.29
C PRO A 119 -8.45 -10.17 19.99
N LEU A 120 -9.26 -9.35 19.32
CA LEU A 120 -8.89 -8.62 18.13
C LEU A 120 -8.72 -7.14 18.45
N LEU A 121 -7.71 -6.51 17.88
CA LEU A 121 -7.52 -5.05 17.98
C LEU A 121 -8.56 -4.29 17.16
N LEU A 122 -8.94 -4.86 16.04
CA LEU A 122 -9.89 -4.27 15.09
C LEU A 122 -10.97 -5.30 14.79
N SER A 123 -12.24 -4.96 15.03
CA SER A 123 -13.37 -5.81 14.68
C SER A 123 -14.51 -5.01 14.08
N GLN A 124 -15.16 -5.57 13.08
CA GLN A 124 -16.37 -5.01 12.46
C GLN A 124 -17.54 -4.84 13.46
N ARG A 125 -17.53 -5.62 14.54
CA ARG A 125 -18.61 -5.63 15.55
C ARG A 125 -18.70 -4.31 16.32
N TYR A 126 -17.57 -3.66 16.59
CA TYR A 126 -17.52 -2.43 17.38
C TYR A 126 -17.74 -1.15 16.58
N VAL A 127 -17.92 -1.23 15.26
CA VAL A 127 -18.18 -0.06 14.40
C VAL A 127 -19.51 0.64 14.73
N ARG A 128 -20.45 -0.08 15.36
CA ARG A 128 -21.79 0.44 15.72
C ARG A 128 -21.84 1.21 17.05
N GLU A 129 -20.83 1.07 17.87
CA GLU A 129 -20.81 1.72 19.20
C GLU A 129 -19.94 2.97 19.14
N LEU A 130 -20.49 4.13 19.54
CA LEU A 130 -19.77 5.38 19.75
C LEU A 130 -18.91 5.31 21.02
N SER A 131 -18.19 4.22 21.21
CA SER A 131 -17.29 4.01 22.34
C SER A 131 -15.83 4.11 21.91
N MET A 132 -14.93 4.21 22.88
CA MET A 132 -13.47 4.23 22.67
C MET A 132 -12.95 2.96 21.93
N ASN A 133 -13.76 1.92 21.81
CA ASN A 133 -13.48 0.69 21.08
C ASN A 133 -13.82 0.76 19.57
N ASN A 134 -14.24 1.90 19.07
CA ASN A 134 -14.47 2.09 17.64
C ASN A 134 -13.15 1.91 16.87
N PRO A 135 -13.08 1.07 15.83
CA PRO A 135 -11.85 0.82 15.08
C PRO A 135 -11.33 2.04 14.30
N LEU A 136 -12.19 3.03 14.04
CA LEU A 136 -11.82 4.22 13.26
C LEU A 136 -10.70 5.07 13.91
N PRO A 137 -10.81 5.51 15.19
CA PRO A 137 -9.76 6.31 15.81
C PRO A 137 -8.45 5.52 15.95
N LEU A 138 -8.53 4.21 16.19
CA LEU A 138 -7.33 3.37 16.27
C LEU A 138 -6.62 3.27 14.92
N LEU A 139 -7.35 3.10 13.81
CA LEU A 139 -6.78 3.08 12.46
C LEU A 139 -6.17 4.42 12.08
N LEU A 140 -6.82 5.53 12.44
CA LEU A 140 -6.29 6.87 12.20
C LEU A 140 -5.01 7.10 13.00
N LEU A 141 -4.96 6.64 14.26
CA LEU A 141 -3.76 6.66 15.09
C LEU A 141 -2.63 5.84 14.45
N PHE A 142 -2.93 4.63 13.93
CA PHE A 142 -1.94 3.81 13.24
C PHE A 142 -1.39 4.52 11.99
N THR A 143 -2.25 5.11 11.18
CA THR A 143 -1.83 5.84 9.98
C THR A 143 -0.97 7.05 10.35
N ALA A 144 -1.36 7.81 11.38
CA ALA A 144 -0.58 8.93 11.88
C ALA A 144 0.79 8.49 12.44
N ALA A 145 0.83 7.39 13.17
CA ALA A 145 2.07 6.80 13.68
C ALA A 145 3.01 6.36 12.53
N VAL A 146 2.48 5.69 11.52
CA VAL A 146 3.24 5.30 10.32
C VAL A 146 3.81 6.52 9.61
N ILE A 147 3.01 7.57 9.39
CA ILE A 147 3.46 8.81 8.78
C ILE A 147 4.56 9.48 9.61
N ALA A 148 4.41 9.53 10.93
CA ALA A 148 5.40 10.13 11.83
C ALA A 148 6.74 9.34 11.80
N ILE A 149 6.67 7.99 11.84
CA ILE A 149 7.84 7.12 11.76
C ILE A 149 8.55 7.30 10.41
N LEU A 150 7.81 7.33 9.31
CA LEU A 150 8.36 7.53 7.98
C LEU A 150 8.96 8.92 7.81
N TYR A 151 8.29 9.95 8.32
CA TYR A 151 8.82 11.32 8.31
C TYR A 151 10.16 11.40 9.02
N TRP A 152 10.25 10.79 10.21
CA TRP A 152 11.52 10.69 10.96
C TRP A 152 12.55 9.87 10.16
N PHE A 153 12.20 8.70 9.65
CA PHE A 153 13.11 7.83 8.89
C PHE A 153 13.67 8.53 7.65
N PHE A 154 12.82 9.18 6.85
CA PHE A 154 13.26 9.89 5.65
C PHE A 154 13.98 11.21 5.94
N GLY A 155 13.95 11.70 7.18
CA GLY A 155 14.80 12.78 7.69
C GLY A 155 16.21 12.32 8.06
N THR A 156 16.46 11.02 8.22
CA THR A 156 17.80 10.48 8.53
C THR A 156 18.69 10.44 7.27
N GLU A 157 20.00 10.24 7.47
CA GLU A 157 20.97 10.07 6.38
C GLU A 157 20.59 8.90 5.46
N LYS A 158 20.09 7.79 6.02
CA LYS A 158 19.64 6.64 5.23
C LYS A 158 18.42 6.96 4.37
N GLY A 159 17.45 7.69 4.93
CA GLY A 159 16.28 8.12 4.18
C GLY A 159 16.59 9.11 3.07
N SER A 160 17.49 10.07 3.31
CA SER A 160 17.94 11.02 2.30
C SER A 160 18.74 10.32 1.18
N SER A 161 19.60 9.37 1.53
CA SER A 161 20.34 8.51 0.60
C SER A 161 19.40 7.68 -0.29
N LEU A 162 18.29 7.17 0.28
CA LEU A 162 17.27 6.41 -0.44
C LEU A 162 16.54 7.30 -1.46
N ARG A 163 16.14 8.52 -1.08
CA ARG A 163 15.55 9.49 -2.00
C ARG A 163 16.50 9.91 -3.11
N ALA A 164 17.79 10.11 -2.80
CA ALA A 164 18.82 10.42 -3.81
C ALA A 164 18.98 9.27 -4.81
N THR A 165 18.92 8.02 -4.33
CA THR A 165 19.02 6.82 -5.18
C THR A 165 17.86 6.75 -6.19
N GLY A 166 16.63 7.04 -5.78
CA GLY A 166 15.47 7.04 -6.68
C GLY A 166 15.48 8.21 -7.67
N ALA A 167 15.93 9.40 -7.22
CA ALA A 167 15.98 10.57 -8.09
C ALA A 167 17.01 10.44 -9.23
N ASN A 168 18.22 9.96 -8.93
CA ASN A 168 19.26 9.70 -9.93
C ASN A 168 20.28 8.68 -9.41
N PRO A 169 20.16 7.38 -9.79
CA PRO A 169 21.03 6.33 -9.33
C PRO A 169 22.50 6.53 -9.73
N HIS A 170 22.75 7.12 -10.90
CA HIS A 170 24.12 7.37 -11.38
C HIS A 170 24.81 8.43 -10.56
N MET A 171 24.11 9.51 -10.25
CA MET A 171 24.64 10.60 -9.43
C MET A 171 24.85 10.18 -7.98
N ALA A 172 23.92 9.37 -7.44
CA ALA A 172 24.04 8.81 -6.10
C ALA A 172 25.29 7.90 -5.98
N ARG A 173 25.57 7.09 -6.99
CA ARG A 173 26.82 6.26 -7.03
C ARG A 173 28.07 7.12 -7.11
N ALA A 174 28.06 8.20 -7.89
CA ALA A 174 29.19 9.13 -7.98
C ALA A 174 29.51 9.77 -6.62
N GLN A 175 28.52 9.95 -5.76
CA GLN A 175 28.65 10.42 -4.38
C GLN A 175 29.04 9.33 -3.38
N GLY A 176 29.36 8.10 -3.84
CA GLY A 176 29.74 6.99 -2.96
C GLY A 176 28.57 6.26 -2.32
N ILE A 177 27.33 6.55 -2.69
CA ILE A 177 26.13 5.90 -2.12
C ILE A 177 25.95 4.50 -2.74
N ASN A 178 25.77 3.49 -1.90
CA ASN A 178 25.46 2.14 -2.36
C ASN A 178 23.98 2.03 -2.75
N THR A 179 23.68 2.27 -4.04
CA THR A 179 22.31 2.27 -4.58
C THR A 179 21.61 0.92 -4.44
N ASN A 180 22.37 -0.20 -4.57
CA ASN A 180 21.79 -1.54 -4.46
C ASN A 180 21.25 -1.81 -3.05
N SER A 181 22.01 -1.43 -2.02
CA SER A 181 21.57 -1.56 -0.62
C SER A 181 20.33 -0.69 -0.33
N ASN A 182 20.27 0.52 -0.90
CA ASN A 182 19.15 1.42 -0.74
C ASN A 182 17.88 0.89 -1.41
N ILE A 183 17.98 0.33 -2.62
CA ILE A 183 16.84 -0.29 -3.31
C ILE A 183 16.30 -1.45 -2.49
N VAL A 184 17.16 -2.34 -1.99
CA VAL A 184 16.74 -3.47 -1.12
C VAL A 184 16.04 -2.94 0.14
N LEU A 185 16.61 -1.95 0.82
CA LEU A 185 16.04 -1.38 2.04
C LEU A 185 14.68 -0.72 1.78
N GLY A 186 14.54 0.01 0.69
CA GLY A 186 13.29 0.64 0.34
C GLY A 186 12.19 -0.37 -0.01
N LEU A 187 12.53 -1.44 -0.74
CA LEU A 187 11.59 -2.55 -1.00
C LEU A 187 11.20 -3.27 0.29
N MET A 188 12.12 -3.46 1.23
CA MET A 188 11.82 -4.04 2.55
C MET A 188 10.82 -3.18 3.34
N VAL A 189 11.08 -1.88 3.44
CA VAL A 189 10.20 -0.95 4.18
C VAL A 189 8.82 -0.88 3.55
N SER A 190 8.74 -0.75 2.23
CA SER A 190 7.47 -0.71 1.50
C SER A 190 6.65 -1.98 1.72
N ASN A 191 7.23 -3.15 1.42
CA ASN A 191 6.53 -4.43 1.57
C ASN A 191 6.18 -4.75 3.04
N GLY A 192 6.97 -4.27 4.01
CA GLY A 192 6.64 -4.33 5.42
C GLY A 192 5.38 -3.54 5.77
N LEU A 193 5.23 -2.32 5.25
CA LEU A 193 4.02 -1.50 5.43
C LEU A 193 2.80 -2.11 4.74
N VAL A 194 2.99 -2.65 3.54
CA VAL A 194 1.92 -3.34 2.82
C VAL A 194 1.42 -4.56 3.59
N ALA A 195 2.33 -5.37 4.13
CA ALA A 195 1.97 -6.53 4.96
C ALA A 195 1.30 -6.12 6.27
N LEU A 196 1.73 -5.02 6.90
CA LEU A 196 1.06 -4.44 8.07
C LEU A 196 -0.38 -4.04 7.73
N SER A 197 -0.60 -3.40 6.58
CA SER A 197 -1.94 -3.07 6.08
C SER A 197 -2.79 -4.33 5.87
N GLY A 198 -2.21 -5.38 5.28
CA GLY A 198 -2.87 -6.67 5.09
C GLY A 198 -3.27 -7.35 6.40
N ALA A 199 -2.41 -7.27 7.42
CA ALA A 199 -2.68 -7.79 8.75
C ALA A 199 -3.84 -7.04 9.46
N LEU A 200 -3.87 -5.71 9.37
CA LEU A 200 -4.97 -4.89 9.89
C LEU A 200 -6.28 -5.18 9.16
N LEU A 201 -6.21 -5.35 7.83
CA LEU A 201 -7.37 -5.70 7.01
C LEU A 201 -7.94 -7.07 7.41
N ALA A 202 -7.10 -8.08 7.59
CA ALA A 202 -7.50 -9.43 7.98
C ALA A 202 -8.11 -9.48 9.37
N GLN A 203 -7.56 -8.75 10.36
CA GLN A 203 -8.17 -8.63 11.69
C GLN A 203 -9.55 -7.99 11.64
N TYR A 204 -9.71 -6.94 10.87
CA TYR A 204 -10.98 -6.26 10.74
C TYR A 204 -12.06 -7.11 10.06
N GLN A 205 -11.71 -7.77 8.95
CA GLN A 205 -12.63 -8.66 8.22
C GLN A 205 -12.93 -9.96 8.99
N GLY A 206 -12.12 -10.28 9.99
CA GLY A 206 -12.20 -11.55 10.70
C GLY A 206 -11.87 -12.76 9.82
N SER A 207 -11.14 -12.54 8.72
CA SER A 207 -10.69 -13.60 7.82
C SER A 207 -9.50 -13.14 6.98
N SER A 208 -8.68 -14.10 6.54
CA SER A 208 -7.65 -13.87 5.53
C SER A 208 -7.92 -14.76 4.32
N ASP A 209 -7.91 -14.17 3.15
CA ASP A 209 -8.02 -14.85 1.87
C ASP A 209 -6.71 -14.72 1.11
N ILE A 210 -6.26 -15.79 0.47
CA ILE A 210 -5.00 -15.81 -0.30
C ILE A 210 -5.01 -14.83 -1.47
N ASN A 211 -6.20 -14.49 -1.98
CA ASN A 211 -6.39 -13.58 -3.09
C ASN A 211 -6.69 -12.13 -2.67
N MET A 212 -6.65 -11.82 -1.36
CA MET A 212 -7.02 -10.49 -0.86
C MET A 212 -6.09 -9.37 -1.36
N GLY A 213 -4.89 -9.72 -1.79
CA GLY A 213 -3.91 -8.79 -2.35
C GLY A 213 -4.04 -8.54 -3.85
N ARG A 214 -4.84 -9.33 -4.57
CA ARG A 214 -4.91 -9.20 -6.04
C ARG A 214 -5.48 -7.85 -6.47
N GLY A 215 -4.66 -7.08 -7.19
CA GLY A 215 -4.99 -5.73 -7.65
C GLY A 215 -4.74 -4.64 -6.62
N ALA A 216 -4.12 -4.97 -5.48
CA ALA A 216 -3.77 -3.99 -4.45
C ALA A 216 -2.81 -2.93 -4.99
N ILE A 217 -1.86 -3.31 -5.84
CA ILE A 217 -0.93 -2.37 -6.46
C ILE A 217 -1.65 -1.32 -7.32
N VAL A 218 -2.67 -1.72 -8.08
CA VAL A 218 -3.44 -0.79 -8.94
C VAL A 218 -4.17 0.25 -8.09
N ILE A 219 -4.77 -0.19 -6.99
CA ILE A 219 -5.43 0.68 -6.01
C ILE A 219 -4.43 1.61 -5.34
N GLY A 220 -3.26 1.09 -4.94
CA GLY A 220 -2.19 1.87 -4.34
C GLY A 220 -1.66 2.96 -5.28
N LEU A 221 -1.40 2.62 -6.55
CA LEU A 221 -0.96 3.58 -7.56
C LEU A 221 -2.02 4.66 -7.81
N ALA A 222 -3.30 4.26 -7.92
CA ALA A 222 -4.39 5.23 -8.08
C ALA A 222 -4.44 6.22 -6.92
N ALA A 223 -4.33 5.73 -5.68
CA ALA A 223 -4.32 6.57 -4.48
C ALA A 223 -3.15 7.57 -4.49
N VAL A 224 -1.95 7.11 -4.88
CA VAL A 224 -0.75 7.96 -4.99
C VAL A 224 -0.98 9.06 -6.02
N ILE A 225 -1.43 8.71 -7.22
CA ILE A 225 -1.61 9.66 -8.32
C ILE A 225 -2.72 10.67 -8.00
N ILE A 226 -3.85 10.22 -7.44
CA ILE A 226 -4.93 11.12 -7.00
C ILE A 226 -4.40 12.10 -5.94
N GLY A 227 -3.64 11.61 -4.96
CA GLY A 227 -3.02 12.44 -3.94
C GLY A 227 -2.07 13.49 -4.53
N GLU A 228 -1.21 13.10 -5.47
CA GLU A 228 -0.27 14.02 -6.13
C GLU A 228 -0.98 15.03 -7.04
N VAL A 229 -1.96 14.62 -7.82
CA VAL A 229 -2.68 15.52 -8.75
C VAL A 229 -3.44 16.60 -7.99
N ILE A 230 -4.10 16.24 -6.89
CA ILE A 230 -4.92 17.18 -6.11
C ILE A 230 -4.06 18.08 -5.22
N PHE A 231 -3.08 17.51 -4.53
CA PHE A 231 -2.34 18.19 -3.46
C PHE A 231 -0.88 18.48 -3.80
N GLY A 232 -0.32 17.95 -4.88
CA GLY A 232 1.11 18.05 -5.20
C GLY A 232 1.60 19.49 -5.38
N LYS A 233 0.73 20.43 -5.79
CA LYS A 233 1.05 21.85 -5.89
C LYS A 233 0.98 22.59 -4.54
N ILE A 234 0.24 22.05 -3.57
CA ILE A 234 -0.04 22.69 -2.27
C ILE A 234 0.97 22.20 -1.22
N PHE A 235 1.29 20.90 -1.26
CA PHE A 235 2.09 20.22 -0.26
C PHE A 235 3.52 19.99 -0.77
N THR A 236 4.42 20.90 -0.37
CA THR A 236 5.86 20.82 -0.73
C THR A 236 6.68 20.00 0.26
N ASN A 237 6.19 19.84 1.51
CA ASN A 237 6.87 19.09 2.55
C ASN A 237 6.61 17.59 2.42
N PHE A 238 7.65 16.76 2.61
CA PHE A 238 7.56 15.30 2.53
C PHE A 238 6.46 14.69 3.42
N GLY A 239 6.32 15.15 4.67
CA GLY A 239 5.26 14.69 5.57
C GLY A 239 3.85 15.03 5.05
N LEU A 240 3.68 16.21 4.47
CA LEU A 240 2.42 16.61 3.85
C LEU A 240 2.13 15.82 2.58
N THR A 241 3.15 15.40 1.84
CA THR A 241 2.97 14.52 0.66
C THR A 241 2.49 13.13 1.10
N LEU A 242 2.98 12.56 2.20
CA LEU A 242 2.46 11.31 2.75
C LEU A 242 1.00 11.44 3.19
N LEU A 243 0.63 12.58 3.78
CA LEU A 243 -0.77 12.90 4.08
C LEU A 243 -1.61 13.01 2.81
N ALA A 244 -1.09 13.65 1.75
CA ALA A 244 -1.77 13.76 0.46
C ALA A 244 -2.07 12.38 -0.14
N VAL A 245 -1.12 11.44 -0.08
CA VAL A 245 -1.33 10.04 -0.52
C VAL A 245 -2.41 9.36 0.30
N SER A 246 -2.41 9.56 1.62
CA SER A 246 -3.46 9.02 2.50
C SER A 246 -4.85 9.59 2.14
N ILE A 247 -4.95 10.89 1.89
CA ILE A 247 -6.20 11.54 1.47
C ILE A 247 -6.58 11.06 0.06
N GLY A 248 -5.61 10.87 -0.85
CA GLY A 248 -5.85 10.30 -2.17
C GLY A 248 -6.49 8.91 -2.12
N ALA A 249 -6.04 8.06 -1.18
CA ALA A 249 -6.65 6.77 -0.93
C ALA A 249 -8.11 6.91 -0.44
N ILE A 250 -8.39 7.88 0.42
CA ILE A 250 -9.77 8.17 0.87
C ILE A 250 -10.65 8.56 -0.32
N ILE A 251 -10.20 9.50 -1.13
CA ILE A 251 -10.94 10.00 -2.29
C ILE A 251 -11.24 8.86 -3.26
N TYR A 252 -10.25 8.03 -3.56
CA TYR A 252 -10.42 6.87 -4.43
C TYR A 252 -11.55 5.95 -3.95
N TYR A 253 -11.57 5.62 -2.65
CA TYR A 253 -12.61 4.75 -2.09
C TYR A 253 -13.99 5.41 -2.01
N ILE A 254 -14.05 6.73 -1.76
CA ILE A 254 -15.32 7.47 -1.82
C ILE A 254 -15.91 7.40 -3.23
N VAL A 255 -15.10 7.62 -4.26
CA VAL A 255 -15.52 7.52 -5.66
C VAL A 255 -16.04 6.12 -5.97
N LEU A 256 -15.28 5.09 -5.56
CA LEU A 256 -15.67 3.70 -5.74
C LEU A 256 -16.99 3.37 -5.04
N GLN A 257 -17.20 3.88 -3.83
CA GLN A 257 -18.43 3.67 -3.07
C GLN A 257 -19.64 4.37 -3.71
N ILE A 258 -19.45 5.58 -4.24
CA ILE A 258 -20.52 6.31 -4.97
C ILE A 258 -20.93 5.50 -6.21
N VAL A 259 -19.94 4.98 -6.95
CA VAL A 259 -20.19 4.17 -8.15
C VAL A 259 -20.96 2.89 -7.83
N LEU A 260 -20.64 2.23 -6.71
CA LEU A 260 -21.39 1.06 -6.23
C LEU A 260 -22.83 1.39 -5.81
N GLN A 261 -23.06 2.58 -5.23
CA GLN A 261 -24.41 3.02 -4.83
C GLN A 261 -25.31 3.33 -6.03
N LEU A 262 -24.73 3.63 -7.20
CA LEU A 262 -25.48 3.83 -8.44
C LEU A 262 -26.10 2.53 -9.02
N GLY A 263 -26.00 1.43 -8.30
CA GLY A 263 -26.67 0.16 -8.64
C GLY A 263 -25.89 -0.73 -9.60
N LEU A 264 -24.61 -0.51 -9.79
CA LEU A 264 -23.75 -1.36 -10.59
C LEU A 264 -23.47 -2.71 -9.90
N ASN A 265 -23.46 -3.78 -10.68
CA ASN A 265 -23.21 -5.11 -10.17
C ASN A 265 -21.80 -5.23 -9.56
N THR A 266 -21.70 -5.92 -8.42
CA THR A 266 -20.42 -6.19 -7.77
C THR A 266 -19.44 -7.00 -8.65
N ASN A 267 -19.94 -7.70 -9.65
CA ASN A 267 -19.12 -8.43 -10.62
C ASN A 267 -18.31 -7.49 -11.54
N ASP A 268 -18.84 -6.29 -11.81
CA ASP A 268 -18.22 -5.28 -12.66
C ASP A 268 -17.24 -4.36 -11.90
N LEU A 269 -17.08 -4.61 -10.61
CA LEU A 269 -16.27 -3.77 -9.72
C LEU A 269 -14.81 -3.66 -10.19
N LYS A 270 -14.22 -4.74 -10.71
CA LYS A 270 -12.86 -4.74 -11.25
C LYS A 270 -12.74 -3.92 -12.54
N LEU A 271 -13.73 -3.99 -13.41
CA LEU A 271 -13.78 -3.19 -14.63
C LEU A 271 -13.91 -1.71 -14.30
N ILE A 272 -14.79 -1.38 -13.38
CA ILE A 272 -15.02 0.00 -12.93
C ILE A 272 -13.78 0.58 -12.27
N THR A 273 -13.13 -0.17 -11.39
CA THR A 273 -11.87 0.25 -10.75
C THR A 273 -10.79 0.53 -11.78
N ALA A 274 -10.63 -0.35 -12.78
CA ALA A 274 -9.67 -0.15 -13.86
C ALA A 274 -9.98 1.12 -14.67
N LEU A 275 -11.25 1.38 -14.97
CA LEU A 275 -11.69 2.54 -15.73
C LEU A 275 -11.47 3.84 -14.93
N ILE A 276 -11.79 3.85 -13.64
CA ILE A 276 -11.53 4.99 -12.74
C ILE A 276 -10.03 5.29 -12.72
N VAL A 277 -9.19 4.28 -12.53
CA VAL A 277 -7.73 4.45 -12.50
C VAL A 277 -7.22 4.98 -13.83
N ALA A 278 -7.72 4.45 -14.96
CA ALA A 278 -7.34 4.93 -16.30
C ALA A 278 -7.69 6.41 -16.50
N VAL A 279 -8.87 6.84 -16.05
CA VAL A 279 -9.28 8.26 -16.13
C VAL A 279 -8.35 9.14 -15.30
N PHE A 280 -8.06 8.76 -14.05
CA PHE A 280 -7.16 9.55 -13.20
C PHE A 280 -5.72 9.60 -13.73
N LEU A 281 -5.22 8.53 -14.34
CA LEU A 281 -3.92 8.49 -15.00
C LEU A 281 -3.87 9.36 -16.27
N ALA A 282 -4.99 9.49 -16.99
CA ALA A 282 -5.08 10.31 -18.20
C ALA A 282 -5.09 11.83 -17.90
N ILE A 283 -5.61 12.25 -16.73
CA ILE A 283 -5.72 13.67 -16.37
C ILE A 283 -4.36 14.40 -16.45
N PRO A 284 -3.26 13.96 -15.80
CA PRO A 284 -1.98 14.66 -15.86
C PRO A 284 -1.42 14.72 -17.30
N TYR A 285 -1.64 13.69 -18.10
CA TYR A 285 -1.21 13.67 -19.50
C TYR A 285 -1.97 14.69 -20.34
N CYS A 286 -3.28 14.79 -20.18
CA CYS A 286 -4.10 15.79 -20.86
C CYS A 286 -3.71 17.23 -20.44
N CYS A 287 -3.41 17.47 -19.16
CA CYS A 287 -2.95 18.77 -18.67
C CYS A 287 -1.58 19.14 -19.25
N LEU A 288 -0.65 18.19 -19.36
CA LEU A 288 0.67 18.41 -19.96
C LEU A 288 0.58 18.73 -21.45
N LEU A 289 -0.31 18.06 -22.20
CA LEU A 289 -0.55 18.37 -23.62
C LEU A 289 -1.12 19.78 -23.83
N TYR A 290 -1.92 20.28 -22.89
CA TYR A 290 -2.51 21.63 -22.98
C TYR A 290 -1.52 22.74 -22.57
N THR A 291 -0.47 22.41 -21.78
CA THR A 291 0.53 23.36 -21.29
C THR A 291 1.86 23.26 -22.03
N SER A 292 2.03 22.31 -22.95
CA SER A 292 3.23 22.24 -23.78
C SER A 292 3.21 23.41 -24.80
N PRO A 293 4.27 24.26 -24.88
CA PRO A 293 4.32 25.32 -25.84
C PRO A 293 4.24 24.74 -27.27
N SER A 294 3.38 25.34 -28.09
CA SER A 294 3.21 24.94 -29.47
C SER A 294 4.58 25.04 -30.18
N PRO A 295 4.88 24.14 -31.14
CA PRO A 295 6.11 24.26 -31.97
C PRO A 295 6.24 25.62 -32.67
N ARG A 296 5.16 26.40 -32.78
CA ARG A 296 5.15 27.75 -33.31
C ARG A 296 5.76 28.81 -32.38
N ASP A 297 5.75 28.56 -31.07
CA ASP A 297 6.29 29.51 -30.07
C ASP A 297 7.82 29.40 -29.95
N LEU A 298 8.43 28.30 -30.44
CA LEU A 298 9.85 28.05 -30.47
C LEU A 298 10.52 28.66 -31.75
N SER A 299 9.75 29.13 -32.72
CA SER A 299 10.29 29.69 -33.97
C SER A 299 10.48 31.21 -33.95
N THR A 300 10.17 31.88 -32.83
CA THR A 300 10.23 33.34 -32.66
C THR A 300 11.18 33.84 -31.58
N SER A 301 12.08 32.95 -31.07
CA SER A 301 13.14 33.38 -30.15
C SER A 301 14.54 33.22 -30.75
#